data_ff989903899daf548906af30e6fdfdea
#
_entry.id   ff989903899daf548906af30e6fdfdea
#
_cell.length_a   1.000
_cell.length_b   1.000
_cell.length_c   1.000
_cell.angle_alpha   90.00
_cell.angle_beta   90.00
_cell.angle_gamma   90.00
#
_symmetry.space_group_name_H-M   'P 1'
#
loop_
_entity.id
_entity.type
_entity.pdbx_description
1 polymer ?
#
loop_
_entity_poly.entity_id
_entity_poly.type
_entity_poly.pdbx_seq_one_letter_code
_entity_poly.pdbx_strand_id
1 'polypeptide(L)'
;MNHVPRHLVIMGAAGSGKTTVATTLSEHLGWIAAEADEFHAAASIAAMTSGVPLSDDDRWPWLESIRGWMSTQARNGRSTIVACSALKRSYRDVLSGAEGRVQFVHLDGAPDVLAKRMETRRGHYMPVSLLPSQLEALEPLEADEDGLTVDFLEAPGHICAQILLGLLLAGS
;
A
#
# COMPACT_ATOMS: atom_id res chain seq x y z
N MET A 1 -19.13 -22.84 -1.97
CA MET A 1 -17.68 -22.65 -1.80
C MET A 1 -17.47 -21.44 -0.91
N ASN A 2 -16.81 -21.62 0.23
CA ASN A 2 -16.48 -20.48 1.09
C ASN A 2 -15.40 -19.67 0.41
N HIS A 3 -15.76 -18.52 -0.14
CA HIS A 3 -14.81 -17.58 -0.71
C HIS A 3 -14.01 -16.95 0.43
N VAL A 4 -12.72 -17.24 0.49
CA VAL A 4 -11.83 -16.59 1.47
C VAL A 4 -11.64 -15.14 1.05
N PRO A 5 -11.99 -14.15 1.90
CA PRO A 5 -11.75 -12.75 1.59
C PRO A 5 -10.27 -12.48 1.34
N ARG A 6 -9.99 -11.57 0.40
CA ARG A 6 -8.65 -11.20 -0.01
C ARG A 6 -8.40 -9.72 0.22
N HIS A 7 -7.19 -9.41 0.61
CA HIS A 7 -6.75 -8.03 0.83
C HIS A 7 -5.54 -7.75 -0.04
N LEU A 8 -5.62 -6.74 -0.89
CA LEU A 8 -4.49 -6.24 -1.66
C LEU A 8 -3.92 -5.02 -0.98
N VAL A 9 -2.65 -5.05 -0.65
CA VAL A 9 -1.91 -3.89 -0.16
C VAL A 9 -1.05 -3.37 -1.30
N ILE A 10 -1.42 -2.22 -1.84
CA ILE A 10 -0.66 -1.54 -2.90
C ILE A 10 0.41 -0.71 -2.21
N MET A 11 1.66 -1.15 -2.30
CA MET A 11 2.78 -0.59 -1.56
C MET A 11 3.79 0.12 -2.47
N GLY A 12 4.64 0.91 -1.87
CA GLY A 12 5.70 1.64 -2.53
C GLY A 12 5.95 3.00 -1.90
N ALA A 13 7.00 3.69 -2.33
CA ALA A 13 7.31 5.03 -1.88
C ALA A 13 6.24 6.05 -2.33
N ALA A 14 6.23 7.22 -1.68
CA ALA A 14 5.37 8.32 -2.10
C ALA A 14 5.61 8.66 -3.58
N GLY A 15 4.56 8.98 -4.31
CA GLY A 15 4.62 9.29 -5.74
C GLY A 15 4.60 8.08 -6.67
N SER A 16 4.58 6.85 -6.17
CA SER A 16 4.56 5.63 -7.00
C SER A 16 3.22 5.34 -7.69
N GLY A 17 2.14 6.01 -7.29
CA GLY A 17 0.82 5.84 -7.91
C GLY A 17 -0.11 4.86 -7.19
N LYS A 18 0.14 4.60 -5.91
CA LYS A 18 -0.66 3.65 -5.09
C LYS A 18 -2.15 3.95 -5.12
N THR A 19 -2.54 5.20 -4.89
CA THR A 19 -3.95 5.62 -4.88
C THR A 19 -4.63 5.38 -6.21
N THR A 20 -3.98 5.74 -7.31
CA THR A 20 -4.53 5.55 -8.67
C THR A 20 -4.74 4.07 -8.96
N VAL A 21 -3.76 3.24 -8.67
CA VAL A 21 -3.85 1.78 -8.87
C VAL A 21 -4.94 1.17 -7.98
N ALA A 22 -4.99 1.55 -6.71
CA ALA A 22 -6.01 1.06 -5.77
C ALA A 22 -7.42 1.43 -6.23
N THR A 23 -7.64 2.67 -6.68
CA THR A 23 -8.93 3.14 -7.19
C THR A 23 -9.35 2.37 -8.43
N THR A 24 -8.45 2.21 -9.40
CA THR A 24 -8.74 1.49 -10.64
C THR A 24 -9.07 0.02 -10.37
N LEU A 25 -8.33 -0.64 -9.49
CA LEU A 25 -8.61 -2.02 -9.08
C LEU A 25 -9.95 -2.14 -8.34
N SER A 26 -10.26 -1.19 -7.47
CA SER A 26 -11.53 -1.15 -6.74
C SER A 26 -12.73 -1.08 -7.69
N GLU A 27 -12.66 -0.21 -8.69
CA GLU A 27 -13.70 -0.08 -9.73
C GLU A 27 -13.86 -1.39 -10.52
N HIS A 28 -12.76 -2.06 -10.81
CA HIS A 28 -12.75 -3.29 -11.62
C HIS A 28 -13.25 -4.51 -10.85
N LEU A 29 -12.83 -4.65 -9.59
CA LEU A 29 -13.13 -5.82 -8.75
C LEU A 29 -14.39 -5.65 -7.90
N GLY A 30 -14.86 -4.43 -7.70
CA GLY A 30 -15.94 -4.12 -6.76
C GLY A 30 -15.51 -4.28 -5.28
N TRP A 31 -14.20 -4.27 -5.01
CA TRP A 31 -13.67 -4.37 -3.66
C TRP A 31 -13.56 -3.01 -2.99
N ILE A 32 -13.69 -2.97 -1.66
CA ILE A 32 -13.62 -1.72 -0.89
C ILE A 32 -12.16 -1.24 -0.86
N ALA A 33 -11.93 0.00 -1.28
CA ALA A 33 -10.63 0.64 -1.21
C ALA A 33 -10.53 1.57 0.00
N ALA A 34 -9.33 1.64 0.60
CA ALA A 34 -9.00 2.61 1.65
C ALA A 34 -7.58 3.13 1.46
N GLU A 35 -7.37 4.35 1.92
CA GLU A 35 -6.05 4.96 2.05
C GLU A 35 -5.51 4.72 3.46
N ALA A 36 -4.32 4.12 3.56
CA ALA A 36 -3.69 3.88 4.85
C ALA A 36 -3.47 5.17 5.65
N ASP A 37 -3.26 6.28 4.96
CA ASP A 37 -3.06 7.58 5.57
C ASP A 37 -4.25 8.03 6.44
N GLU A 38 -5.46 7.59 6.13
CA GLU A 38 -6.67 7.88 6.91
C GLU A 38 -6.66 7.23 8.30
N PHE A 39 -5.80 6.25 8.52
CA PHE A 39 -5.64 5.55 9.80
C PHE A 39 -4.60 6.20 10.73
N HIS A 40 -3.84 7.19 10.26
CA HIS A 40 -2.88 7.91 11.10
C HIS A 40 -3.57 8.84 12.10
N ALA A 41 -2.98 8.95 13.31
CA ALA A 41 -3.36 9.97 14.27
C ALA A 41 -3.01 11.38 13.75
N ALA A 42 -3.78 12.39 14.16
CA ALA A 42 -3.56 13.77 13.74
C ALA A 42 -2.14 14.29 14.03
N ALA A 43 -1.55 13.90 15.18
CA ALA A 43 -0.17 14.26 15.54
C ALA A 43 0.85 13.68 14.53
N SER A 44 0.64 12.46 14.04
CA SER A 44 1.51 11.82 13.04
C SER A 44 1.41 12.54 11.69
N ILE A 45 0.22 12.93 11.29
CA ILE A 45 0.00 13.71 10.05
C ILE A 45 0.70 15.06 10.16
N ALA A 46 0.58 15.76 11.31
CA ALA A 46 1.23 17.04 11.55
C ALA A 46 2.76 16.93 11.49
N ALA A 47 3.34 15.87 12.08
CA ALA A 47 4.78 15.61 12.03
C ALA A 47 5.27 15.41 10.60
N MET A 48 4.60 14.57 9.82
CA MET A 48 4.96 14.33 8.42
C MET A 48 4.80 15.58 7.55
N THR A 49 3.77 16.36 7.76
CA THR A 49 3.54 17.64 7.07
C THR A 49 4.68 18.63 7.31
N SER A 50 5.25 18.65 8.51
CA SER A 50 6.40 19.50 8.86
C SER A 50 7.75 18.91 8.43
N GLY A 51 7.76 17.76 7.75
CA GLY A 51 8.97 17.10 7.25
C GLY A 51 9.67 16.20 8.26
N VAL A 52 9.00 15.81 9.34
CA VAL A 52 9.52 14.90 10.36
C VAL A 52 9.09 13.46 10.03
N PRO A 53 10.03 12.53 9.77
CA PRO A 53 9.71 11.11 9.56
C PRO A 53 9.11 10.50 10.83
N LEU A 54 8.16 9.58 10.67
CA LEU A 54 7.62 8.82 11.80
C LEU A 54 8.61 7.72 12.21
N SER A 55 8.73 7.52 13.55
CA SER A 55 9.45 6.37 14.11
C SER A 55 8.65 5.06 13.89
N ASP A 56 9.29 3.92 14.09
CA ASP A 56 8.59 2.63 14.08
C ASP A 56 7.53 2.56 15.17
N ASP A 57 7.82 3.10 16.37
CA ASP A 57 6.86 3.12 17.48
C ASP A 57 5.59 3.92 17.15
N ASP A 58 5.71 4.98 16.37
CA ASP A 58 4.56 5.75 15.88
C ASP A 58 3.72 4.95 14.86
N ARG A 59 4.36 4.03 14.15
CA ARG A 59 3.73 3.25 13.08
C ARG A 59 3.00 2.00 13.56
N TRP A 60 3.40 1.38 14.65
CA TRP A 60 2.77 0.14 15.10
C TRP A 60 1.27 0.29 15.34
N PRO A 61 0.77 1.31 16.07
CA PRO A 61 -0.68 1.51 16.23
C PRO A 61 -1.41 1.74 14.91
N TRP A 62 -0.79 2.44 13.99
CA TRP A 62 -1.31 2.70 12.65
C TRP A 62 -1.49 1.41 11.86
N LEU A 63 -0.46 0.58 11.80
CA LEU A 63 -0.49 -0.73 11.11
C LEU A 63 -1.52 -1.66 11.73
N GLU A 64 -1.62 -1.68 13.06
CA GLU A 64 -2.63 -2.45 13.78
C GLU A 64 -4.07 -1.99 13.45
N SER A 65 -4.27 -0.69 13.29
CA SER A 65 -5.58 -0.14 12.88
C SER A 65 -5.97 -0.61 11.47
N ILE A 66 -5.02 -0.61 10.53
CA ILE A 66 -5.25 -1.11 9.16
C ILE A 66 -5.55 -2.61 9.19
N ARG A 67 -4.76 -3.40 9.91
CA ARG A 67 -4.98 -4.84 10.10
C ARG A 67 -6.37 -5.13 10.66
N GLY A 68 -6.76 -4.41 11.70
CA GLY A 68 -8.08 -4.54 12.34
C GLY A 68 -9.22 -4.23 11.38
N TRP A 69 -9.06 -3.19 10.57
CA TRP A 69 -10.05 -2.83 9.56
C TRP A 69 -10.18 -3.93 8.48
N MET A 70 -9.08 -4.42 7.95
CA MET A 70 -9.09 -5.54 6.99
C MET A 70 -9.77 -6.78 7.57
N SER A 71 -9.43 -7.14 8.81
CA SER A 71 -10.04 -8.29 9.50
C SER A 71 -11.54 -8.12 9.68
N THR A 72 -12.01 -6.92 10.02
CA THR A 72 -13.43 -6.62 10.12
C THR A 72 -14.14 -6.78 8.78
N GLN A 73 -13.54 -6.33 7.70
CA GLN A 73 -14.11 -6.53 6.36
C GLN A 73 -14.17 -8.03 5.99
N ALA A 74 -13.11 -8.77 6.31
CA ALA A 74 -13.08 -10.22 6.06
C ALA A 74 -14.19 -10.98 6.82
N ARG A 75 -14.44 -10.65 8.07
CA ARG A 75 -15.56 -11.23 8.85
C ARG A 75 -16.92 -10.94 8.22
N ASN A 76 -17.03 -9.84 7.50
CA ASN A 76 -18.24 -9.48 6.75
C ASN A 76 -18.23 -10.05 5.30
N GLY A 77 -17.32 -10.96 4.99
CA GLY A 77 -17.22 -11.59 3.68
C GLY A 77 -16.70 -10.67 2.56
N ARG A 78 -16.04 -9.57 2.92
CA ARG A 78 -15.61 -8.54 1.96
C ARG A 78 -14.11 -8.56 1.76
N SER A 79 -13.69 -8.43 0.51
CA SER A 79 -12.30 -8.21 0.10
C SER A 79 -12.00 -6.73 0.03
N THR A 80 -10.74 -6.34 0.23
CA THR A 80 -10.32 -4.94 0.29
C THR A 80 -9.06 -4.65 -0.52
N ILE A 81 -8.86 -3.37 -0.83
CA ILE A 81 -7.62 -2.84 -1.40
C ILE A 81 -7.18 -1.68 -0.52
N VAL A 82 -5.93 -1.72 -0.05
CA VAL A 82 -5.37 -0.66 0.80
C VAL A 82 -4.14 -0.07 0.12
N ALA A 83 -4.15 1.24 -0.12
CA ALA A 83 -2.96 1.96 -0.53
C ALA A 83 -2.15 2.30 0.73
N CYS A 84 -1.01 1.63 0.91
CA CYS A 84 -0.16 1.75 2.09
C CYS A 84 1.30 1.63 1.69
N SER A 85 2.16 2.54 2.14
CA SER A 85 3.58 2.49 1.81
C SER A 85 4.24 1.16 2.17
N ALA A 86 3.93 0.57 3.32
CA ALA A 86 4.37 -0.77 3.78
C ALA A 86 5.87 -1.04 3.53
N LEU A 87 6.72 -0.05 3.80
CA LEU A 87 8.11 0.00 3.35
C LEU A 87 9.00 -1.11 3.92
N LYS A 88 8.82 -1.48 5.19
CA LYS A 88 9.63 -2.50 5.84
C LYS A 88 8.92 -3.85 5.88
N ARG A 89 9.68 -4.92 5.83
CA ARG A 89 9.18 -6.29 6.02
C ARG A 89 8.39 -6.41 7.33
N SER A 90 8.89 -5.83 8.42
CA SER A 90 8.22 -5.85 9.73
C SER A 90 6.84 -5.19 9.71
N TYR A 91 6.64 -4.15 8.90
CA TYR A 91 5.32 -3.52 8.71
C TYR A 91 4.37 -4.48 7.98
N ARG A 92 4.86 -5.13 6.94
CA ARG A 92 4.09 -6.11 6.16
C ARG A 92 3.72 -7.33 6.99
N ASP A 93 4.59 -7.75 7.90
CA ASP A 93 4.29 -8.87 8.82
C ASP A 93 3.09 -8.55 9.72
N VAL A 94 2.95 -7.31 10.19
CA VAL A 94 1.77 -6.87 10.94
C VAL A 94 0.52 -6.98 10.08
N LEU A 95 0.55 -6.42 8.86
CA LEU A 95 -0.60 -6.43 7.95
C LEU A 95 -0.99 -7.86 7.54
N SER A 96 -0.02 -8.74 7.36
CA SER A 96 -0.24 -10.16 7.02
C SER A 96 -1.01 -10.93 8.11
N GLY A 97 -1.06 -10.40 9.32
CA GLY A 97 -1.85 -10.96 10.42
C GLY A 97 -3.35 -10.70 10.34
N ALA A 98 -3.84 -10.00 9.31
CA ALA A 98 -5.28 -9.81 9.10
C ALA A 98 -5.98 -11.13 8.76
N GLU A 99 -7.26 -11.24 9.13
CA GLU A 99 -8.10 -12.36 8.71
C GLU A 99 -8.34 -12.30 7.20
N GLY A 100 -8.30 -13.45 6.53
CA GLY A 100 -8.33 -13.54 5.07
C GLY A 100 -6.93 -13.71 4.48
N ARG A 101 -6.80 -13.54 3.17
CA ARG A 101 -5.51 -13.64 2.48
C ARG A 101 -4.98 -12.25 2.14
N VAL A 102 -3.84 -11.88 2.68
CA VAL A 102 -3.18 -10.59 2.39
C VAL A 102 -2.11 -10.79 1.33
N GLN A 103 -2.17 -9.98 0.27
CA GLN A 103 -1.20 -9.98 -0.82
C GLN A 103 -0.67 -8.57 -1.06
N PHE A 104 0.63 -8.46 -1.34
CA PHE A 104 1.30 -7.19 -1.55
C PHE A 104 1.58 -6.96 -3.03
N VAL A 105 1.37 -5.73 -3.48
CA VAL A 105 1.72 -5.27 -4.82
C VAL A 105 2.69 -4.10 -4.67
N HIS A 106 3.95 -4.34 -4.96
CA HIS A 106 4.99 -3.32 -4.87
C HIS A 106 5.09 -2.55 -6.19
N LEU A 107 4.77 -1.27 -6.15
CA LEU A 107 4.99 -0.35 -7.26
C LEU A 107 6.41 0.19 -7.17
N ASP A 108 7.31 -0.35 -7.97
CA ASP A 108 8.73 -0.04 -7.98
C ASP A 108 9.14 0.79 -9.20
N GLY A 109 10.22 1.56 -9.09
CA GLY A 109 10.76 2.35 -10.18
C GLY A 109 11.79 3.38 -9.74
N ALA A 110 12.24 4.23 -10.67
CA ALA A 110 13.33 5.15 -10.46
C ALA A 110 12.98 6.28 -9.46
N PRO A 111 13.89 6.56 -8.46
CA PRO A 111 13.67 7.58 -7.45
C PRO A 111 13.48 9.01 -7.98
N ASP A 112 14.14 9.38 -9.07
CA ASP A 112 14.02 10.70 -9.69
C ASP A 112 12.62 10.96 -10.26
N VAL A 113 11.95 9.93 -10.76
CA VAL A 113 10.55 10.01 -11.22
C VAL A 113 9.61 10.24 -10.03
N LEU A 114 9.86 9.58 -8.91
CA LEU A 114 9.09 9.77 -7.68
C LEU A 114 9.17 11.21 -7.18
N ALA A 115 10.39 11.78 -7.11
CA ALA A 115 10.62 13.16 -6.70
C ALA A 115 9.84 14.14 -7.59
N LYS A 116 9.91 13.95 -8.89
CA LYS A 116 9.22 14.79 -9.89
C LYS A 116 7.69 14.72 -9.72
N ARG A 117 7.14 13.54 -9.50
CA ARG A 117 5.71 13.35 -9.27
C ARG A 117 5.25 14.01 -7.98
N MET A 118 6.04 13.95 -6.91
CA MET A 118 5.72 14.58 -5.62
C MET A 118 5.71 16.12 -5.74
N GLU A 119 6.62 16.71 -6.48
CA GLU A 119 6.69 18.17 -6.73
C GLU A 119 5.43 18.71 -7.40
N THR A 120 4.81 17.93 -8.27
CA THR A 120 3.59 18.33 -9.01
C THR A 120 2.30 17.94 -8.32
N ARG A 121 2.34 17.14 -7.25
CA ARG A 121 1.16 16.68 -6.51
C ARG A 121 0.55 17.80 -5.68
N ARG A 122 -0.77 17.91 -5.76
CA ARG A 122 -1.57 18.79 -4.90
C ARG A 122 -2.41 17.97 -3.91
N GLY A 123 -2.65 18.53 -2.72
CA GLY A 123 -3.53 17.93 -1.71
C GLY A 123 -2.92 16.80 -0.89
N HIS A 124 -1.62 16.54 -0.99
CA HIS A 124 -0.90 15.59 -0.16
C HIS A 124 -0.09 16.32 0.92
N TYR A 125 -0.12 15.77 2.15
CA TYR A 125 0.58 16.37 3.29
C TYR A 125 2.06 16.02 3.34
N MET A 126 2.53 15.00 2.58
CA MET A 126 3.92 14.56 2.61
C MET A 126 4.79 15.39 1.68
N PRO A 127 5.76 16.16 2.20
CA PRO A 127 6.68 16.93 1.37
C PRO A 127 7.73 16.04 0.69
N VAL A 128 8.30 16.53 -0.43
CA VAL A 128 9.38 15.84 -1.17
C VAL A 128 10.58 15.53 -0.28
N SER A 129 10.83 16.36 0.73
CA SER A 129 11.94 16.16 1.68
C SER A 129 11.90 14.84 2.45
N LEU A 130 10.73 14.17 2.54
CA LEU A 130 10.60 12.86 3.18
C LEU A 130 10.91 11.68 2.24
N LEU A 131 11.02 11.91 0.94
CA LEU A 131 11.30 10.83 -0.02
C LEU A 131 12.62 10.09 0.26
N PRO A 132 13.76 10.75 0.55
CA PRO A 132 14.99 10.02 0.87
C PRO A 132 14.84 9.06 2.05
N SER A 133 14.16 9.46 3.12
CA SER A 133 13.92 8.58 4.27
C SER A 133 13.03 7.39 3.92
N GLN A 134 12.06 7.56 3.04
CA GLN A 134 11.22 6.46 2.56
C GLN A 134 12.01 5.47 1.72
N LEU A 135 12.85 5.95 0.81
CA LEU A 135 13.69 5.09 -0.03
C LEU A 135 14.73 4.32 0.80
N GLU A 136 15.28 4.96 1.82
CA GLU A 136 16.19 4.30 2.77
C GLU A 136 15.49 3.20 3.58
N ALA A 137 14.24 3.43 3.99
CA ALA A 137 13.45 2.47 4.76
C ALA A 137 12.88 1.34 3.89
N LEU A 138 12.77 1.52 2.59
CA LEU A 138 12.16 0.57 1.67
C LEU A 138 12.95 -0.74 1.62
N GLU A 139 12.31 -1.81 2.01
CA GLU A 139 12.76 -3.19 1.85
C GLU A 139 11.93 -3.85 0.74
N PRO A 140 12.53 -4.25 -0.39
CA PRO A 140 11.80 -4.95 -1.46
C PRO A 140 11.10 -6.22 -0.97
N LEU A 141 10.06 -6.66 -1.68
CA LEU A 141 9.40 -7.92 -1.38
C LEU A 141 10.38 -9.09 -1.49
N GLU A 142 10.35 -9.96 -0.51
CA GLU A 142 11.14 -11.20 -0.50
C GLU A 142 10.36 -12.36 -1.13
N ALA A 143 11.06 -13.41 -1.55
CA ALA A 143 10.49 -14.54 -2.27
C ALA A 143 9.42 -15.33 -1.48
N ASP A 144 9.48 -15.28 -0.15
CA ASP A 144 8.51 -15.93 0.75
C ASP A 144 7.29 -15.07 1.08
N GLU A 145 7.26 -13.81 0.64
CA GLU A 145 6.10 -12.93 0.78
C GLU A 145 5.09 -13.18 -0.35
N ASP A 146 3.80 -13.20 0.01
CA ASP A 146 2.70 -13.35 -0.96
C ASP A 146 2.47 -12.01 -1.68
N GLY A 147 3.06 -11.86 -2.84
CA GLY A 147 2.95 -10.61 -3.59
C GLY A 147 3.69 -10.61 -4.92
N LEU A 148 3.64 -9.47 -5.58
CA LEU A 148 4.34 -9.21 -6.84
C LEU A 148 4.85 -7.77 -6.91
N THR A 149 5.89 -7.57 -7.72
CA THR A 149 6.44 -6.25 -8.00
C THR A 149 6.13 -5.86 -9.44
N VAL A 150 5.65 -4.64 -9.65
CA VAL A 150 5.33 -4.08 -10.95
C VAL A 150 6.00 -2.72 -11.14
N ASP A 151 6.35 -2.37 -12.38
CA ASP A 151 6.94 -1.09 -12.71
C ASP A 151 5.87 0.01 -12.73
N PHE A 152 6.02 1.04 -11.92
CA PHE A 152 5.06 2.15 -11.85
C PHE A 152 5.10 3.08 -13.09
N LEU A 153 6.08 2.95 -13.96
CA LEU A 153 6.14 3.71 -15.22
C LEU A 153 5.16 3.21 -16.27
N GLU A 154 4.69 1.97 -16.13
CA GLU A 154 3.64 1.43 -16.99
C GLU A 154 2.33 2.23 -16.84
N ALA A 155 1.51 2.22 -17.87
CA ALA A 155 0.18 2.84 -17.80
C ALA A 155 -0.67 2.18 -16.70
N PRO A 156 -1.49 2.94 -15.93
CA PRO A 156 -2.29 2.38 -14.83
C PRO A 156 -3.15 1.17 -15.23
N GLY A 157 -3.74 1.18 -16.41
CA GLY A 157 -4.50 0.04 -16.94
C GLY A 157 -3.64 -1.21 -17.17
N HIS A 158 -2.41 -1.05 -17.63
CA HIS A 158 -1.46 -2.15 -17.81
C HIS A 158 -1.00 -2.71 -16.45
N ILE A 159 -0.69 -1.84 -15.50
CA ILE A 159 -0.37 -2.24 -14.13
C ILE A 159 -1.50 -3.07 -13.53
N CYS A 160 -2.74 -2.61 -13.64
CA CYS A 160 -3.90 -3.35 -13.14
C CYS A 160 -4.07 -4.71 -13.83
N ALA A 161 -3.85 -4.79 -15.14
CA ALA A 161 -3.89 -6.05 -15.87
C ALA A 161 -2.83 -7.05 -15.37
N GLN A 162 -1.60 -6.59 -15.13
CA GLN A 162 -0.53 -7.43 -14.57
C GLN A 162 -0.89 -7.93 -13.15
N ILE A 163 -1.47 -7.08 -12.31
CA ILE A 163 -1.91 -7.45 -10.96
C ILE A 163 -2.99 -8.52 -11.04
N LEU A 164 -4.02 -8.32 -11.85
CA LEU A 164 -5.12 -9.27 -12.00
C LEU A 164 -4.63 -10.63 -12.51
N LEU A 165 -3.72 -10.63 -13.47
CA LEU A 165 -3.12 -11.86 -13.98
C LEU A 165 -2.30 -12.59 -12.90
N GLY A 166 -1.49 -11.85 -12.13
CA GLY A 166 -0.73 -12.38 -11.01
C GLY A 166 -1.62 -12.99 -9.93
N LEU A 167 -2.75 -12.35 -9.63
CA LEU A 167 -3.72 -12.85 -8.67
C LEU A 167 -4.39 -14.15 -9.12
N LEU A 168 -4.70 -14.28 -10.40
CA LEU A 168 -5.29 -15.49 -10.98
C LEU A 168 -4.31 -16.66 -10.90
N LEU A 169 -3.05 -16.42 -11.22
CA LEU A 169 -2.00 -17.45 -11.15
C LEU A 169 -1.70 -17.89 -9.73
N ALA A 170 -1.76 -16.98 -8.76
CA ALA A 170 -1.53 -17.27 -7.34
C ALA A 170 -2.76 -17.91 -6.64
N GLY A 171 -3.89 -17.96 -7.29
CA GLY A 171 -5.14 -18.56 -6.77
C GLY A 171 -5.37 -20.01 -7.22
N SER A 172 -4.41 -20.57 -7.92
CA SER A 172 -4.46 -21.95 -8.46
C SER A 172 -3.91 -22.95 -7.47
#